data_d2b0f6f2ee7a9dfd97561b976e60e878
#
_entry.id   d2b0f6f2ee7a9dfd97561b976e60e878
#
_cell.length_a   1.000
_cell.length_b   1.000
_cell.length_c   1.000
_cell.angle_alpha   90.00
_cell.angle_beta   90.00
_cell.angle_gamma   90.00
#
_symmetry.space_group_name_H-M   'P 1'
#
loop_
_entity.id
_entity.type
_entity.pdbx_description
1 polymer ?
#
loop_
_entity_poly.entity_id
_entity_poly.type
_entity_poly.pdbx_seq_one_letter_code
_entity_poly.pdbx_strand_id
1 'polypeptide(L)'
;PVFDYPDTFNPSYLRLADIDGSGTTDIIYLGKNRFTCWKNLSGNRFGTDPFEIDPFPEIHSQAKITVTDLLGNGVACIVWSSNLAKDSNAPLKYIDLMNSKKPHIMVSYKNNMGKEVSLTYTPSTKFYIGDKKTGKPWVTKLHFPVHCISKTTTEDKISGHKFVSQYK
;
A
#
# COMPACT_ATOMS: atom_id res chain seq x y z
N PRO A 1 8.92 14.67 15.16
CA PRO A 1 7.49 14.91 14.97
C PRO A 1 6.90 15.74 16.12
N VAL A 2 6.06 16.69 15.81
CA VAL A 2 5.24 17.40 16.78
C VAL A 2 3.81 16.98 16.49
N PHE A 3 3.17 16.28 17.41
CA PHE A 3 1.83 15.71 17.19
C PHE A 3 0.75 16.74 17.52
N ASP A 4 0.77 17.22 18.78
CA ASP A 4 -0.24 18.12 19.33
C ASP A 4 0.34 18.83 20.54
N TYR A 5 -0.41 19.77 21.14
CA TYR A 5 -0.02 20.31 22.44
C TYR A 5 -0.04 19.20 23.50
N PRO A 6 0.85 19.25 24.51
CA PRO A 6 0.92 18.19 25.54
C PRO A 6 -0.44 17.88 26.19
N ASP A 7 -1.27 18.89 26.41
CA ASP A 7 -2.59 18.75 27.05
C ASP A 7 -3.65 18.11 26.14
N THR A 8 -3.46 18.11 24.83
CA THR A 8 -4.40 17.57 23.84
C THR A 8 -3.90 16.30 23.17
N PHE A 9 -2.63 15.92 23.40
CA PHE A 9 -2.07 14.70 22.84
C PHE A 9 -2.78 13.46 23.36
N ASN A 10 -3.22 12.60 22.43
CA ASN A 10 -3.85 11.34 22.76
C ASN A 10 -3.08 10.17 22.11
N PRO A 11 -2.43 9.30 22.91
CA PRO A 11 -1.70 8.15 22.37
C PRO A 11 -2.56 7.21 21.52
N SER A 12 -3.87 7.16 21.78
CA SER A 12 -4.79 6.33 21.01
C SER A 12 -4.97 6.79 19.56
N TYR A 13 -4.51 8.00 19.23
CA TYR A 13 -4.53 8.53 17.86
C TYR A 13 -3.23 8.24 17.10
N LEU A 14 -2.25 7.62 17.75
CA LEU A 14 -1.02 7.22 17.09
C LEU A 14 -1.18 5.89 16.36
N ARG A 15 -0.70 5.81 15.12
CA ARG A 15 -0.57 4.57 14.35
C ARG A 15 0.84 4.44 13.83
N LEU A 16 1.32 3.21 13.83
CA LEU A 16 2.62 2.85 13.29
C LEU A 16 2.41 1.88 12.14
N ALA A 17 2.88 2.23 10.95
CA ALA A 17 2.75 1.41 9.76
C ALA A 17 3.75 1.85 8.69
N ASP A 18 4.10 0.96 7.79
CA ASP A 18 4.85 1.30 6.56
C ASP A 18 3.88 1.91 5.55
N ILE A 19 3.88 3.24 5.43
CA ILE A 19 2.92 3.98 4.59
C ILE A 19 3.44 4.23 3.18
N ASP A 20 4.72 4.06 2.94
CA ASP A 20 5.33 4.29 1.63
C ASP A 20 5.99 3.02 1.03
N GLY A 21 5.86 1.89 1.71
CA GLY A 21 6.38 0.59 1.25
C GLY A 21 7.89 0.48 1.32
N SER A 22 8.56 1.35 2.08
CA SER A 22 10.01 1.34 2.26
C SER A 22 10.53 0.18 3.11
N GLY A 23 9.63 -0.51 3.83
CA GLY A 23 9.96 -1.55 4.78
C GLY A 23 10.29 -1.02 6.17
N THR A 24 10.24 0.30 6.38
CA THR A 24 10.43 0.94 7.69
C THR A 24 9.10 1.41 8.26
N THR A 25 8.99 1.41 9.58
CA THR A 25 7.76 1.82 10.26
C THR A 25 7.69 3.34 10.34
N ASP A 26 6.66 3.92 9.74
CA ASP A 26 6.33 5.34 9.75
C ASP A 26 5.35 5.66 10.88
N ILE A 27 5.15 6.97 11.11
CA ILE A 27 4.21 7.48 12.10
C ILE A 27 3.03 8.13 11.41
N ILE A 28 1.81 7.79 11.85
CA ILE A 28 0.56 8.45 11.47
C ILE A 28 -0.09 8.97 12.74
N TYR A 29 -0.38 10.25 12.79
CA TYR A 29 -1.17 10.85 13.86
C TYR A 29 -2.56 11.23 13.35
N LEU A 30 -3.56 10.69 13.99
CA LEU A 30 -4.97 10.84 13.62
C LEU A 30 -5.51 12.14 14.22
N GLY A 31 -5.22 13.28 13.62
CA GLY A 31 -5.78 14.55 14.02
C GLY A 31 -7.30 14.62 13.77
N LYS A 32 -7.97 15.61 14.37
CA LYS A 32 -9.43 15.72 14.31
C LYS A 32 -9.99 15.81 12.89
N ASN A 33 -9.33 16.55 12.01
CA ASN A 33 -9.81 16.83 10.65
C ASN A 33 -8.89 16.29 9.56
N ARG A 34 -7.69 15.83 9.92
CA ARG A 34 -6.66 15.34 8.98
C ARG A 34 -5.74 14.35 9.65
N PHE A 35 -5.06 13.54 8.87
CA PHE A 35 -3.98 12.69 9.36
C PHE A 35 -2.65 13.28 8.99
N THR A 36 -1.75 13.37 9.95
CA THR A 36 -0.40 13.85 9.74
C THR A 36 0.56 12.66 9.77
N CYS A 37 1.36 12.53 8.73
CA CYS A 37 2.24 11.38 8.51
C CYS A 37 3.70 11.81 8.45
N TRP A 38 4.57 11.09 9.17
CA TRP A 38 6.02 11.27 9.14
C TRP A 38 6.70 10.00 8.67
N LYS A 39 7.47 10.13 7.59
CA LYS A 39 8.25 9.01 7.06
C LYS A 39 9.46 8.71 7.92
N ASN A 40 9.73 7.44 8.10
CA ASN A 40 10.94 6.97 8.74
C ASN A 40 12.09 6.95 7.73
N LEU A 41 13.15 7.66 8.02
CA LEU A 41 14.33 7.74 7.15
C LEU A 41 15.31 6.60 7.50
N SER A 42 14.96 5.38 7.08
CA SER A 42 15.77 4.16 7.22
C SER A 42 16.18 3.84 8.67
N GLY A 43 15.31 4.11 9.63
CA GLY A 43 15.56 3.86 11.06
C GLY A 43 16.41 4.92 11.77
N ASN A 44 16.99 5.88 11.05
CA ASN A 44 17.86 6.89 11.64
C ASN A 44 17.09 8.03 12.31
N ARG A 45 16.01 8.47 11.68
CA ARG A 45 15.14 9.55 12.16
C ARG A 45 13.83 9.57 11.39
N PHE A 46 12.85 10.28 11.89
CA PHE A 46 11.65 10.64 11.13
C PHE A 46 11.87 11.95 10.36
N GLY A 47 11.24 12.07 9.21
CA GLY A 47 11.25 13.28 8.40
C GLY A 47 10.78 14.49 9.20
N THR A 48 11.35 15.64 8.90
CA THR A 48 10.97 16.93 9.52
C THR A 48 9.71 17.50 8.90
N ASP A 49 9.47 17.20 7.62
CA ASP A 49 8.36 17.71 6.84
C ASP A 49 7.27 16.64 6.75
N PRO A 50 6.21 16.74 7.56
CA PRO A 50 5.09 15.81 7.49
C PRO A 50 4.27 16.06 6.23
N PHE A 51 3.62 15.01 5.72
CA PHE A 51 2.55 15.17 4.76
C PHE A 51 1.20 14.90 5.41
N GLU A 52 0.16 15.50 4.86
CA GLU A 52 -1.19 15.43 5.40
C GLU A 52 -2.10 14.67 4.44
N ILE A 53 -3.08 13.95 5.00
CA ILE A 53 -4.11 13.22 4.27
C ILE A 53 -5.45 13.87 4.56
N ASP A 54 -6.06 14.46 3.53
CA ASP A 54 -7.39 15.08 3.53
C ASP A 54 -8.20 14.63 2.30
N PRO A 55 -9.51 14.64 2.35
CA PRO A 55 -10.39 14.59 3.52
C PRO A 55 -10.53 13.16 4.06
N PHE A 56 -10.80 13.02 5.35
CA PHE A 56 -11.07 11.74 5.97
C PHE A 56 -12.33 11.84 6.85
N PRO A 57 -13.11 10.75 7.03
CA PRO A 57 -14.26 10.79 7.92
C PRO A 57 -13.86 11.19 9.34
N GLU A 58 -14.74 11.90 10.02
CA GLU A 58 -14.53 12.35 11.40
C GLU A 58 -14.19 11.17 12.31
N ILE A 59 -13.20 11.40 13.18
CA ILE A 59 -12.82 10.43 14.22
C ILE A 59 -13.69 10.67 15.44
N HIS A 60 -14.35 9.61 15.90
CA HIS A 60 -15.15 9.60 17.11
C HIS A 60 -14.92 8.30 17.89
N SER A 61 -15.43 8.23 19.12
CA SER A 61 -15.19 7.10 20.03
C SER A 61 -15.64 5.73 19.51
N GLN A 62 -16.57 5.70 18.55
CA GLN A 62 -17.08 4.48 17.92
C GLN A 62 -16.47 4.22 16.52
N ALA A 63 -15.60 5.10 16.04
CA ALA A 63 -14.86 4.88 14.82
C ALA A 63 -13.56 4.12 15.13
N LYS A 64 -13.31 3.07 14.34
CA LYS A 64 -12.06 2.32 14.38
C LYS A 64 -11.25 2.65 13.15
N ILE A 65 -9.99 3.03 13.35
CA ILE A 65 -9.04 3.28 12.27
C ILE A 65 -7.90 2.28 12.38
N THR A 66 -7.67 1.56 11.30
CA THR A 66 -6.64 0.52 11.21
C THR A 66 -5.86 0.73 9.92
N VAL A 67 -4.55 0.47 9.95
CA VAL A 67 -3.71 0.41 8.76
C VAL A 67 -3.47 -1.05 8.42
N THR A 68 -3.85 -1.46 7.22
CA THR A 68 -3.74 -2.85 6.76
C THR A 68 -3.76 -2.93 5.24
N ASP A 69 -3.24 -4.01 4.68
CA ASP A 69 -3.42 -4.35 3.26
C ASP A 69 -4.85 -4.87 3.03
N LEU A 70 -5.80 -3.95 2.84
CA LEU A 70 -7.20 -4.29 2.59
C LEU A 70 -7.41 -4.92 1.21
N LEU A 71 -6.62 -4.52 0.23
CA LEU A 71 -6.79 -4.94 -1.16
C LEU A 71 -6.02 -6.23 -1.50
N GLY A 72 -5.21 -6.73 -0.57
CA GLY A 72 -4.39 -7.92 -0.77
C GLY A 72 -3.32 -7.75 -1.86
N ASN A 73 -2.83 -6.54 -2.03
CA ASN A 73 -1.85 -6.20 -3.07
C ASN A 73 -0.48 -5.81 -2.51
N GLY A 74 -0.26 -6.00 -1.19
CA GLY A 74 1.00 -5.68 -0.52
C GLY A 74 1.22 -4.19 -0.29
N VAL A 75 0.14 -3.39 -0.34
CA VAL A 75 0.16 -1.95 -0.13
C VAL A 75 -0.75 -1.60 1.05
N ALA A 76 -0.27 -0.74 1.94
CA ALA A 76 -1.03 -0.32 3.10
C ALA A 76 -2.20 0.59 2.71
N CYS A 77 -3.36 0.33 3.32
CA CYS A 77 -4.54 1.19 3.28
C CYS A 77 -4.85 1.68 4.68
N ILE A 78 -5.28 2.93 4.83
CA ILE A 78 -5.94 3.41 6.05
C ILE A 78 -7.41 3.05 5.93
N VAL A 79 -7.90 2.22 6.84
CA VAL A 79 -9.27 1.73 6.86
C VAL A 79 -9.99 2.36 8.04
N TRP A 80 -11.07 3.06 7.76
CA TRP A 80 -12.00 3.61 8.73
C TRP A 80 -13.27 2.77 8.77
N SER A 81 -13.77 2.48 9.96
CA SER A 81 -15.06 1.81 10.13
C SER A 81 -15.82 2.42 11.30
N SER A 82 -17.17 2.46 11.19
CA SER A 82 -18.06 3.00 12.20
C SER A 82 -19.28 2.10 12.37
N ASN A 83 -19.72 1.98 13.64
CA ASN A 83 -20.94 1.26 14.00
C ASN A 83 -22.13 2.20 14.21
N LEU A 84 -22.00 3.51 13.96
CA LEU A 84 -23.08 4.47 14.13
C LEU A 84 -24.15 4.29 13.05
N ALA A 85 -25.41 4.44 13.45
CA ALA A 85 -26.55 4.36 12.53
C ALA A 85 -26.48 5.38 11.38
N LYS A 86 -25.91 6.58 11.64
CA LYS A 86 -25.67 7.59 10.59
C LYS A 86 -24.73 7.12 9.48
N ASP A 87 -23.83 6.18 9.78
CA ASP A 87 -22.81 5.67 8.87
C ASP A 87 -23.23 4.35 8.20
N SER A 88 -24.45 3.86 8.45
CA SER A 88 -24.92 2.55 7.97
C SER A 88 -24.86 2.35 6.47
N ASN A 89 -24.99 3.43 5.68
CA ASN A 89 -24.89 3.36 4.21
C ASN A 89 -23.45 3.21 3.71
N ALA A 90 -22.45 3.58 4.51
CA ALA A 90 -21.04 3.45 4.18
C ALA A 90 -20.22 3.20 5.46
N PRO A 91 -20.41 2.04 6.11
CA PRO A 91 -19.84 1.76 7.42
C PRO A 91 -18.32 1.51 7.36
N LEU A 92 -17.77 1.31 6.17
CA LEU A 92 -16.35 1.12 5.92
C LEU A 92 -15.89 2.03 4.78
N LYS A 93 -14.81 2.78 5.04
CA LYS A 93 -14.13 3.62 4.04
C LYS A 93 -12.63 3.36 4.12
N TYR A 94 -11.92 3.56 3.02
CA TYR A 94 -10.47 3.37 3.03
C TYR A 94 -9.77 4.36 2.10
N ILE A 95 -8.50 4.60 2.38
CA ILE A 95 -7.56 5.31 1.51
C ILE A 95 -6.45 4.33 1.14
N ASP A 96 -6.24 4.14 -0.15
CA ASP A 96 -5.10 3.42 -0.70
C ASP A 96 -3.91 4.38 -0.78
N LEU A 97 -2.91 4.17 0.06
CA LEU A 97 -1.79 5.09 0.22
C LEU A 97 -0.84 5.16 -0.99
N MET A 98 -0.87 4.13 -1.86
CA MET A 98 0.07 4.00 -2.96
C MET A 98 -0.60 3.72 -4.31
N ASN A 99 -1.91 4.01 -4.43
CA ASN A 99 -2.69 3.78 -5.65
C ASN A 99 -2.52 2.34 -6.18
N SER A 100 -2.54 1.36 -5.31
CA SER A 100 -2.39 -0.07 -5.62
C SER A 100 -1.09 -0.44 -6.34
N LYS A 101 -0.07 0.39 -6.26
CA LYS A 101 1.25 0.12 -6.85
C LYS A 101 2.27 -0.14 -5.75
N LYS A 102 2.83 -1.34 -5.72
CA LYS A 102 3.93 -1.64 -4.80
C LYS A 102 5.16 -0.81 -5.18
N PRO A 103 5.66 0.07 -4.30
CA PRO A 103 6.89 0.80 -4.54
C PRO A 103 8.14 -0.08 -4.33
N HIS A 104 9.28 0.45 -4.66
CA HIS A 104 10.60 -0.16 -4.40
C HIS A 104 10.82 -1.55 -5.04
N ILE A 105 10.07 -1.88 -6.11
CA ILE A 105 10.33 -3.06 -6.93
C ILE A 105 10.92 -2.64 -8.29
N MET A 106 11.81 -3.47 -8.82
CA MET A 106 12.45 -3.22 -10.11
C MET A 106 11.42 -3.35 -11.24
N VAL A 107 11.12 -2.27 -11.95
CA VAL A 107 10.15 -2.26 -13.06
C VAL A 107 10.80 -2.29 -14.44
N SER A 108 12.09 -1.97 -14.52
CA SER A 108 12.83 -2.03 -15.79
C SER A 108 14.33 -2.04 -15.54
N TYR A 109 15.08 -2.51 -16.54
CA TYR A 109 16.54 -2.36 -16.60
C TYR A 109 17.02 -2.26 -18.04
N LYS A 110 18.20 -1.64 -18.23
CA LYS A 110 18.88 -1.46 -19.50
C LYS A 110 20.31 -1.99 -19.40
N ASN A 111 20.82 -2.57 -20.47
CA ASN A 111 22.20 -3.06 -20.50
C ASN A 111 23.20 -2.09 -21.15
N ASN A 112 22.76 -0.88 -21.53
CA ASN A 112 23.52 0.13 -22.25
C ASN A 112 24.06 -0.32 -23.63
N MET A 113 23.61 -1.48 -24.12
CA MET A 113 23.97 -2.07 -25.41
C MET A 113 22.73 -2.29 -26.30
N GLY A 114 21.68 -1.47 -26.08
CA GLY A 114 20.43 -1.51 -26.82
C GLY A 114 19.33 -2.36 -26.21
N LYS A 115 19.61 -3.26 -25.29
CA LYS A 115 18.58 -4.08 -24.62
C LYS A 115 17.89 -3.30 -23.51
N GLU A 116 16.56 -3.20 -23.59
CA GLU A 116 15.71 -2.67 -22.55
C GLU A 116 14.68 -3.74 -22.14
N VAL A 117 14.52 -3.94 -20.83
CA VAL A 117 13.57 -4.92 -20.29
C VAL A 117 12.62 -4.20 -19.35
N SER A 118 11.31 -4.41 -19.55
CA SER A 118 10.25 -3.93 -18.68
C SER A 118 9.54 -5.10 -18.02
N LEU A 119 9.27 -4.97 -16.71
CA LEU A 119 8.64 -5.99 -15.88
C LEU A 119 7.28 -5.49 -15.40
N THR A 120 6.27 -6.34 -15.52
CA THR A 120 4.93 -6.08 -14.96
C THR A 120 4.66 -7.10 -13.87
N TYR A 121 4.17 -6.62 -12.72
CA TYR A 121 3.89 -7.46 -11.57
C TYR A 121 2.39 -7.62 -11.34
N THR A 122 2.04 -8.75 -10.77
CA THR A 122 0.68 -9.04 -10.30
C THR A 122 0.79 -9.70 -8.93
N PRO A 123 0.02 -9.28 -7.91
CA PRO A 123 0.06 -9.90 -6.61
C PRO A 123 -0.51 -11.33 -6.66
N SER A 124 0.11 -12.26 -5.93
CA SER A 124 -0.28 -13.67 -5.85
C SER A 124 -1.73 -13.86 -5.40
N THR A 125 -2.26 -12.93 -4.60
CA THR A 125 -3.65 -12.92 -4.14
C THR A 125 -4.65 -12.91 -5.29
N LYS A 126 -4.33 -12.23 -6.40
CA LYS A 126 -5.19 -12.23 -7.59
C LYS A 126 -5.32 -13.62 -8.20
N PHE A 127 -4.21 -14.37 -8.29
CA PHE A 127 -4.20 -15.75 -8.77
C PHE A 127 -4.89 -16.66 -7.77
N TYR A 128 -4.55 -16.55 -6.48
CA TYR A 128 -5.15 -17.34 -5.41
C TYR A 128 -6.68 -17.22 -5.38
N ILE A 129 -7.20 -15.99 -5.45
CA ILE A 129 -8.65 -15.75 -5.45
C ILE A 129 -9.28 -16.23 -6.76
N GLY A 130 -8.62 -16.05 -7.89
CA GLY A 130 -9.07 -16.51 -9.20
C GLY A 130 -9.23 -18.03 -9.23
N ASP A 131 -8.21 -18.76 -8.81
CA ASP A 131 -8.22 -20.23 -8.79
C ASP A 131 -9.24 -20.77 -7.79
N LYS A 132 -9.37 -20.14 -6.62
CA LYS A 132 -10.41 -20.48 -5.65
C LYS A 132 -11.82 -20.32 -6.23
N LYS A 133 -12.09 -19.24 -6.96
CA LYS A 133 -13.39 -18.99 -7.62
C LYS A 133 -13.69 -19.99 -8.74
N THR A 134 -12.68 -20.50 -9.41
CA THR A 134 -12.83 -21.50 -10.48
C THR A 134 -12.84 -22.95 -9.97
N GLY A 135 -12.89 -23.15 -8.65
CA GLY A 135 -12.95 -24.47 -8.04
C GLY A 135 -11.61 -25.22 -7.97
N LYS A 136 -10.50 -24.53 -8.17
CA LYS A 136 -9.12 -25.07 -8.10
C LYS A 136 -8.33 -24.38 -6.98
N PRO A 137 -8.74 -24.49 -5.70
CA PRO A 137 -8.07 -23.83 -4.62
C PRO A 137 -6.63 -24.35 -4.44
N TRP A 138 -5.71 -23.47 -4.09
CA TRP A 138 -4.34 -23.86 -3.78
C TRP A 138 -4.30 -24.70 -2.49
N VAL A 139 -3.42 -25.67 -2.46
CA VAL A 139 -3.16 -26.50 -1.27
C VAL A 139 -2.52 -25.63 -0.17
N THR A 140 -1.55 -24.80 -0.54
CA THR A 140 -0.88 -23.88 0.38
C THR A 140 -1.66 -22.60 0.51
N LYS A 141 -1.92 -22.16 1.74
CA LYS A 141 -2.55 -20.87 2.04
C LYS A 141 -1.47 -19.82 2.21
N LEU A 142 -1.45 -18.83 1.33
CA LEU A 142 -0.59 -17.65 1.50
C LEU A 142 -1.29 -16.63 2.40
N HIS A 143 -0.61 -16.22 3.47
CA HIS A 143 -1.11 -15.23 4.42
C HIS A 143 -0.75 -13.80 4.05
N PHE A 144 0.08 -13.60 3.04
CA PHE A 144 0.54 -12.31 2.54
C PHE A 144 0.67 -12.35 1.02
N PRO A 145 0.52 -11.21 0.32
CA PRO A 145 0.71 -11.13 -1.12
C PRO A 145 2.20 -11.20 -1.48
N VAL A 146 2.50 -11.98 -2.52
CA VAL A 146 3.80 -12.02 -3.18
C VAL A 146 3.66 -11.37 -4.55
N HIS A 147 4.58 -10.48 -4.91
CA HIS A 147 4.57 -9.84 -6.23
C HIS A 147 5.26 -10.74 -7.24
N CYS A 148 4.46 -11.35 -8.12
CA CYS A 148 4.93 -12.24 -9.18
C CYS A 148 5.08 -11.45 -10.48
N ILE A 149 6.14 -11.71 -11.25
CA ILE A 149 6.27 -11.17 -12.60
C ILE A 149 5.21 -11.85 -13.47
N SER A 150 4.26 -11.07 -13.96
CA SER A 150 3.20 -11.56 -14.85
C SER A 150 3.49 -11.33 -16.31
N LYS A 151 4.36 -10.36 -16.62
CA LYS A 151 4.77 -10.05 -18.00
C LYS A 151 6.18 -9.48 -18.03
N THR A 152 6.97 -9.97 -18.97
CA THR A 152 8.28 -9.41 -19.32
C THR A 152 8.26 -8.95 -20.76
N THR A 153 8.69 -7.71 -21.00
CA THR A 153 8.86 -7.18 -22.35
C THR A 153 10.33 -6.84 -22.54
N THR A 154 10.96 -7.49 -23.51
CA THR A 154 12.34 -7.19 -23.92
C THR A 154 12.34 -6.51 -25.25
N GLU A 155 13.00 -5.37 -25.37
CA GLU A 155 13.11 -4.58 -26.60
C GLU A 155 14.59 -4.37 -26.91
N ASP A 156 14.97 -4.66 -28.17
CA ASP A 156 16.25 -4.28 -28.72
C ASP A 156 16.09 -2.95 -29.45
N LYS A 157 16.65 -1.89 -28.91
CA LYS A 157 16.59 -0.53 -29.45
C LYS A 157 17.41 -0.34 -30.72
N ILE A 158 18.32 -1.28 -31.02
CA ILE A 158 19.15 -1.23 -32.25
C ILE A 158 18.37 -1.83 -33.41
N SER A 159 17.84 -3.03 -33.24
CA SER A 159 17.09 -3.74 -34.30
C SER A 159 15.60 -3.46 -34.32
N GLY A 160 15.07 -2.85 -33.24
CA GLY A 160 13.63 -2.62 -33.04
C GLY A 160 12.82 -3.87 -32.70
N HIS A 161 13.48 -5.03 -32.52
CA HIS A 161 12.78 -6.27 -32.17
C HIS A 161 12.24 -6.22 -30.74
N LYS A 162 11.03 -6.78 -30.57
CA LYS A 162 10.34 -6.83 -29.29
C LYS A 162 9.85 -8.25 -28.97
N PHE A 163 10.22 -8.74 -27.79
CA PHE A 163 9.82 -10.04 -27.27
C PHE A 163 8.95 -9.84 -26.03
N VAL A 164 7.85 -10.56 -25.94
CA VAL A 164 6.91 -10.48 -24.82
C VAL A 164 6.68 -11.89 -24.28
N SER A 165 6.96 -12.09 -22.99
CA SER A 165 6.62 -13.30 -22.27
C SER A 165 5.57 -12.99 -21.21
N GLN A 166 4.56 -13.85 -21.10
CA GLN A 166 3.51 -13.76 -20.08
C GLN A 166 3.52 -15.02 -19.22
N TYR A 167 3.30 -14.85 -17.93
CA TYR A 167 3.31 -15.92 -16.93
C TYR A 167 1.95 -15.94 -16.21
N LYS A 168 1.50 -17.15 -15.89
CA LYS A 168 0.29 -17.42 -15.12
C LYS A 168 0.60 -18.37 -13.98
#